data_3d1ddabfd1de864328ade29c63b33dc4
#
_entry.id   3d1ddabfd1de864328ade29c63b33dc4
#
_cell.length_a   1.000
_cell.length_b   1.000
_cell.length_c   1.000
_cell.angle_alpha   90.00
_cell.angle_beta   90.00
_cell.angle_gamma   90.00
#
_symmetry.space_group_name_H-M   'P 1'
#
loop_
_entity.id
_entity.type
_entity.pdbx_description
1 polymer ?
#
loop_
_entity_poly.entity_id
_entity_poly.type
_entity_poly.pdbx_seq_one_letter_code
_entity_poly.pdbx_strand_id
1 'polypeptide(L)'
;FVKRLRALRPETPILLVEDRTWGDSHINASRAKYQTENRAALRAAWDDLKSEGVPNLHYLEGDRLLSEDGDGTVDGSHPTDLGFRHQADAFKEVIVPILNPKNGSL
;
A
#
# COMPACT_ATOMS: atom_id res chain seq x y z
N PHE A 1 -5.67 1.63 -16.16
CA PHE A 1 -5.13 0.31 -15.79
C PHE A 1 -6.10 -0.48 -14.91
N VAL A 2 -6.52 0.07 -13.77
CA VAL A 2 -7.41 -0.63 -12.83
C VAL A 2 -8.75 -0.99 -13.47
N LYS A 3 -9.38 -0.05 -14.18
CA LYS A 3 -10.66 -0.30 -14.85
C LYS A 3 -10.58 -1.43 -15.86
N ARG A 4 -9.50 -1.47 -16.63
CA ARG A 4 -9.28 -2.54 -17.61
C ARG A 4 -9.08 -3.88 -16.92
N LEU A 5 -8.30 -3.90 -15.85
CA LEU A 5 -8.09 -5.11 -15.06
C LEU A 5 -9.41 -5.61 -14.47
N ARG A 6 -10.24 -4.70 -13.95
CA ARG A 6 -11.55 -5.05 -13.42
C ARG A 6 -12.47 -5.62 -14.48
N ALA A 7 -12.44 -5.07 -15.69
CA ALA A 7 -13.23 -5.59 -16.79
C ALA A 7 -12.84 -7.01 -17.18
N LEU A 8 -11.54 -7.33 -17.11
CA LEU A 8 -11.02 -8.66 -17.41
C LEU A 8 -11.20 -9.66 -16.27
N ARG A 9 -11.29 -9.17 -15.04
CA ARG A 9 -11.42 -9.98 -13.82
C ARG A 9 -12.46 -9.35 -12.90
N PRO A 10 -13.75 -9.60 -13.16
CA PRO A 10 -14.84 -8.87 -12.46
C PRO A 10 -14.91 -9.11 -10.96
N GLU A 11 -14.45 -10.26 -10.49
CA GLU A 11 -14.62 -10.66 -9.08
C GLU A 11 -13.31 -10.70 -8.29
N THR A 12 -12.17 -10.63 -8.94
CA THR A 12 -10.87 -10.72 -8.26
C THR A 12 -10.64 -9.47 -7.41
N PRO A 13 -10.29 -9.61 -6.12
CA PRO A 13 -9.94 -8.46 -5.30
C PRO A 13 -8.74 -7.71 -5.87
N ILE A 14 -8.79 -6.37 -5.85
CA ILE A 14 -7.69 -5.51 -6.27
C ILE A 14 -7.27 -4.66 -5.08
N LEU A 15 -6.01 -4.72 -4.71
CA LEU A 15 -5.44 -3.94 -3.61
C LEU A 15 -4.51 -2.88 -4.17
N LEU A 16 -4.81 -1.60 -3.90
CA LEU A 16 -3.93 -0.49 -4.21
C LEU A 16 -3.03 -0.24 -3.00
N VAL A 17 -1.73 -0.20 -3.24
CA VAL A 17 -0.73 -0.07 -2.17
C VAL A 17 0.07 1.21 -2.37
N GLU A 18 0.08 2.08 -1.37
CA GLU A 18 0.92 3.27 -1.38
C GLU A 18 2.40 2.90 -1.33
N ASP A 19 3.24 3.79 -1.84
CA ASP A 19 4.67 3.64 -1.67
C ASP A 19 5.01 3.65 -0.17
N ARG A 20 6.01 2.85 0.18
CA ARG A 20 6.50 2.76 1.56
C ARG A 20 7.10 4.09 2.01
N THR A 21 7.11 4.31 3.31
CA THR A 21 7.82 5.46 3.88
C THR A 21 9.33 5.22 3.79
N TRP A 22 10.03 6.06 3.05
CA TRP A 22 11.48 5.95 2.92
C TRP A 22 12.15 6.30 4.26
N GLY A 23 13.12 5.49 4.67
CA GLY A 23 13.74 5.60 5.98
C GLY A 23 14.42 6.95 6.25
N ASP A 24 14.83 7.68 5.23
CA ASP A 24 15.47 8.99 5.35
C ASP A 24 14.56 10.17 4.96
N SER A 25 13.27 9.94 4.78
CA SER A 25 12.34 11.02 4.37
C SER A 25 12.28 12.16 5.38
N HIS A 26 12.53 11.88 6.66
CA HIS A 26 12.54 12.90 7.71
C HIS A 26 13.71 13.89 7.61
N ILE A 27 14.77 13.54 6.88
CA ILE A 27 15.95 14.40 6.67
C ILE A 27 16.19 14.73 5.20
N ASN A 28 15.45 14.13 4.29
CA ASN A 28 15.58 14.35 2.86
C ASN A 28 14.29 14.95 2.31
N ALA A 29 14.26 16.27 2.15
CA ALA A 29 13.07 16.99 1.73
C ALA A 29 12.58 16.59 0.34
N SER A 30 13.49 16.29 -0.59
CA SER A 30 13.14 15.86 -1.95
C SER A 30 12.42 14.53 -1.93
N ARG A 31 12.88 13.58 -1.13
CA ARG A 31 12.24 12.27 -0.99
C ARG A 31 10.90 12.38 -0.30
N ALA A 32 10.81 13.20 0.74
CA ALA A 32 9.55 13.43 1.44
C ALA A 32 8.50 14.03 0.50
N LYS A 33 8.88 15.01 -0.32
CA LYS A 33 7.98 15.62 -1.31
C LYS A 33 7.52 14.60 -2.36
N TYR A 34 8.44 13.84 -2.92
CA TYR A 34 8.15 12.82 -3.93
C TYR A 34 7.17 11.77 -3.38
N GLN A 35 7.41 11.31 -2.17
CA GLN A 35 6.55 10.35 -1.50
C GLN A 35 5.15 10.91 -1.28
N THR A 36 5.04 12.14 -0.79
CA THR A 36 3.75 12.80 -0.55
C THR A 36 2.96 12.95 -1.84
N GLU A 37 3.62 13.36 -2.92
CA GLU A 37 2.97 13.53 -4.22
C GLU A 37 2.49 12.20 -4.79
N ASN A 38 3.30 11.16 -4.68
CA ASN A 38 2.91 9.82 -5.14
C ASN A 38 1.71 9.27 -4.38
N ARG A 39 1.71 9.43 -3.06
CA ARG A 39 0.59 8.99 -2.22
C ARG A 39 -0.68 9.76 -2.53
N ALA A 40 -0.58 11.07 -2.72
CA ALA A 40 -1.71 11.91 -3.07
C ALA A 40 -2.31 11.50 -4.41
N ALA A 41 -1.46 11.20 -5.41
CA ALA A 41 -1.92 10.75 -6.72
C ALA A 41 -2.65 9.40 -6.64
N LEU A 42 -2.12 8.46 -5.87
CA LEU A 42 -2.76 7.16 -5.71
C LEU A 42 -4.10 7.28 -4.96
N ARG A 43 -4.14 8.11 -3.90
CA ARG A 43 -5.37 8.36 -3.16
C ARG A 43 -6.44 9.01 -4.03
N ALA A 44 -6.06 9.97 -4.87
CA ALA A 44 -6.99 10.60 -5.80
C ALA A 44 -7.55 9.58 -6.81
N ALA A 45 -6.69 8.69 -7.34
CA ALA A 45 -7.13 7.61 -8.21
C ALA A 45 -8.09 6.65 -7.50
N TRP A 46 -7.81 6.32 -6.24
CA TRP A 46 -8.69 5.49 -5.40
C TRP A 46 -10.07 6.15 -5.25
N ASP A 47 -10.09 7.43 -4.89
CA ASP A 47 -11.35 8.16 -4.69
C ASP A 47 -12.16 8.22 -5.98
N ASP A 48 -11.52 8.44 -7.14
CA ASP A 48 -12.17 8.44 -8.44
C ASP A 48 -12.78 7.07 -8.77
N LEU A 49 -12.01 5.99 -8.55
CA LEU A 49 -12.48 4.64 -8.82
C LEU A 49 -13.65 4.26 -7.91
N LYS A 50 -13.61 4.66 -6.64
CA LYS A 50 -14.71 4.42 -5.71
C LYS A 50 -15.95 5.21 -6.10
N SER A 51 -15.79 6.46 -6.53
CA SER A 51 -16.91 7.30 -6.97
C SER A 51 -17.55 6.77 -8.26
N GLU A 52 -16.78 6.10 -9.10
CA GLU A 52 -17.29 5.44 -10.31
C GLU A 52 -17.95 4.09 -10.02
N GLY A 53 -17.94 3.64 -8.78
CA GLY A 53 -18.58 2.39 -8.38
C GLY A 53 -17.81 1.13 -8.70
N VAL A 54 -16.49 1.22 -8.93
CA VAL A 54 -15.66 0.03 -9.17
C VAL A 54 -15.66 -0.86 -7.92
N PRO A 55 -16.14 -2.12 -8.00
CA PRO A 55 -16.29 -2.96 -6.83
C PRO A 55 -15.01 -3.67 -6.44
N ASN A 56 -14.99 -4.18 -5.21
CA ASN A 56 -13.95 -5.07 -4.68
C ASN A 56 -12.55 -4.48 -4.78
N LEU A 57 -12.44 -3.17 -4.49
CA LEU A 57 -11.17 -2.45 -4.38
C LEU A 57 -10.80 -2.28 -2.91
N HIS A 58 -9.52 -2.45 -2.63
CA HIS A 58 -8.97 -2.32 -1.29
C HIS A 58 -7.75 -1.40 -1.34
N TYR A 59 -7.35 -0.85 -0.19
CA TYR A 59 -6.30 0.14 -0.11
C TYR A 59 -5.39 -0.13 1.09
N LEU A 60 -4.08 -0.05 0.89
CA LEU A 60 -3.10 -0.18 1.97
C LEU A 60 -2.21 1.05 1.99
N GLU A 61 -2.21 1.74 3.11
CA GLU A 61 -1.35 2.90 3.34
C GLU A 61 0.10 2.48 3.51
N GLY A 62 1.03 3.34 3.06
CA GLY A 62 2.44 3.00 3.02
C GLY A 62 3.18 3.15 4.35
N ASP A 63 2.56 3.75 5.36
CA ASP A 63 3.22 4.07 6.63
C ASP A 63 3.77 2.86 7.37
N ARG A 64 3.15 1.71 7.19
CA ARG A 64 3.47 0.49 7.92
C ARG A 64 4.29 -0.50 7.12
N LEU A 65 4.72 -0.14 5.92
CA LEU A 65 5.44 -1.06 5.04
C LEU A 65 6.92 -1.23 5.38
N LEU A 66 7.46 -0.31 6.18
CA LEU A 66 8.83 -0.41 6.73
C LEU A 66 8.78 -0.04 8.20
N SER A 67 9.88 -0.20 8.93
CA SER A 67 9.89 0.17 10.34
C SER A 67 9.90 1.69 10.53
N GLU A 68 9.21 2.16 11.58
CA GLU A 68 9.09 3.59 11.89
C GLU A 68 10.41 4.21 12.37
N ASP A 69 11.31 3.39 12.92
CA ASP A 69 12.59 3.84 13.47
C ASP A 69 13.71 3.93 12.43
N GLY A 70 13.41 3.64 11.16
CA GLY A 70 14.39 3.68 10.08
C GLY A 70 15.24 2.42 9.94
N ASP A 71 15.12 1.45 10.83
CA ASP A 71 15.91 0.21 10.78
C ASP A 71 15.42 -0.76 9.71
N GLY A 72 14.28 -0.47 9.10
CA GLY A 72 13.69 -1.32 8.06
C GLY A 72 14.33 -1.23 6.70
N THR A 73 15.32 -0.34 6.49
CA THR A 73 15.95 -0.17 5.18
C THR A 73 17.46 -0.20 5.27
N VAL A 74 18.11 -0.59 4.15
CA VAL A 74 19.57 -0.56 3.99
C VAL A 74 20.03 0.84 3.60
N ASP A 75 19.29 1.51 2.71
CA ASP A 75 19.68 2.77 2.06
C ASP A 75 18.58 3.83 2.08
N GLY A 76 17.60 3.68 2.95
CA GLY A 76 16.43 4.55 3.01
C GLY A 76 15.27 4.10 2.14
N SER A 77 15.46 3.11 1.27
CA SER A 77 14.44 2.63 0.34
C SER A 77 14.30 1.10 0.32
N HIS A 78 15.42 0.39 0.18
CA HIS A 78 15.39 -1.07 0.04
C HIS A 78 15.27 -1.74 1.41
N PRO A 79 14.29 -2.64 1.60
CA PRO A 79 14.05 -3.25 2.91
C PRO A 79 15.20 -4.15 3.38
N THR A 80 15.46 -4.10 4.69
CA THR A 80 16.19 -5.15 5.40
C THR A 80 15.26 -6.35 5.65
N ASP A 81 15.76 -7.41 6.27
CA ASP A 81 14.91 -8.53 6.69
C ASP A 81 13.80 -8.05 7.64
N LEU A 82 14.12 -7.12 8.54
CA LEU A 82 13.13 -6.50 9.42
C LEU A 82 12.09 -5.72 8.63
N GLY A 83 12.52 -4.94 7.63
CA GLY A 83 11.62 -4.19 6.75
C GLY A 83 10.69 -5.11 5.98
N PHE A 84 11.20 -6.20 5.43
CA PHE A 84 10.36 -7.19 4.75
C PHE A 84 9.34 -7.83 5.69
N ARG A 85 9.73 -8.09 6.94
CA ARG A 85 8.80 -8.62 7.93
C ARG A 85 7.67 -7.63 8.21
N HIS A 86 7.99 -6.35 8.38
CA HIS A 86 6.96 -5.31 8.56
C HIS A 86 6.01 -5.24 7.36
N GLN A 87 6.56 -5.33 6.15
CA GLN A 87 5.72 -5.38 4.95
C GLN A 87 4.80 -6.60 4.97
N ALA A 88 5.34 -7.78 5.25
CA ALA A 88 4.56 -9.01 5.31
C ALA A 88 3.41 -8.91 6.32
N ASP A 89 3.68 -8.37 7.49
CA ASP A 89 2.67 -8.20 8.53
C ASP A 89 1.58 -7.21 8.08
N ALA A 90 1.95 -6.09 7.47
CA ALA A 90 1.01 -5.10 6.98
C ALA A 90 0.13 -5.68 5.86
N PHE A 91 0.71 -6.39 4.90
CA PHE A 91 -0.04 -7.06 3.84
C PHE A 91 -0.98 -8.12 4.40
N LYS A 92 -0.50 -8.91 5.35
CA LYS A 92 -1.30 -9.96 5.97
C LYS A 92 -2.56 -9.40 6.63
N GLU A 93 -2.45 -8.30 7.37
CA GLU A 93 -3.59 -7.67 8.03
C GLU A 93 -4.69 -7.26 7.05
N VAL A 94 -4.32 -6.87 5.84
CA VAL A 94 -5.28 -6.43 4.81
C VAL A 94 -5.77 -7.61 3.97
N ILE A 95 -4.86 -8.48 3.54
CA ILE A 95 -5.18 -9.54 2.58
C ILE A 95 -5.99 -10.67 3.19
N VAL A 96 -5.67 -11.07 4.43
CA VAL A 96 -6.37 -12.21 5.06
C VAL A 96 -7.87 -11.97 5.18
N PRO A 97 -8.36 -10.82 5.68
CA PRO A 97 -9.80 -10.56 5.70
C PRO A 97 -10.46 -10.52 4.32
N ILE A 98 -9.72 -10.09 3.29
CA ILE A 98 -10.21 -10.06 1.91
C ILE A 98 -10.45 -11.48 1.39
N LEU A 99 -9.50 -12.38 1.65
CA LEU A 99 -9.57 -13.76 1.18
C LEU A 99 -10.50 -14.63 2.02
N ASN A 100 -10.73 -14.28 3.28
CA ASN A 100 -11.58 -15.02 4.21
C ASN A 100 -12.66 -14.11 4.83
N PRO A 101 -13.56 -13.55 4.03
CA PRO A 101 -14.50 -12.54 4.52
C PRO A 101 -15.48 -13.07 5.58
N LYS A 102 -15.74 -14.38 5.60
CA LYS A 102 -16.65 -14.98 6.58
C LYS A 102 -16.03 -15.09 7.96
N ASN A 103 -14.72 -15.21 8.05
CA ASN A 103 -14.01 -15.36 9.31
C ASN A 103 -13.50 -14.02 9.85
N GLY A 104 -13.34 -13.02 8.99
CA GLY A 104 -12.87 -11.69 9.36
C GLY A 104 -11.43 -11.61 9.81
N SER A 105 -10.84 -12.71 10.25
CA SER A 105 -9.47 -12.78 10.73
C SER A 105 -9.02 -14.24 10.82
N LEU A 106 -7.75 -14.41 10.93
CA LEU A 106 -7.15 -15.68 11.32
C LEU A 106 -6.65 -15.62 12.73
#